data_252c1092894dd7cba8ede39b4b484601
#
_entry.id   252c1092894dd7cba8ede39b4b484601
#
_cell.length_a   1.000
_cell.length_b   1.000
_cell.length_c   1.000
_cell.angle_alpha   90.00
_cell.angle_beta   90.00
_cell.angle_gamma   90.00
#
_symmetry.space_group_name_H-M   'P 1'
#
loop_
_entity.id
_entity.type
_entity.pdbx_description
1 polymer ?
#
loop_
_entity_poly.entity_id
_entity_poly.type
_entity_poly.pdbx_seq_one_letter_code
_entity_poly.pdbx_strand_id
1 'polypeptide(L)'
;MIQYRNYQHFLAEIKDNWVFVSIMEHLCRLPKRRIAVLIGKGGETRKMIEEAIGGKLAIDSKSGDVSIDWDGDPDPVKRMKIPELISAIGRGISPERAIKLIEDDVFLQMYDIREWVGRRPNQTRRMKGRLIGRNGRIRTLIEEISGCEIAIFGSTVSVMGDSDGLALASTAVEGILGGSEHSTVLFGLEQDKKRQRLSSKSLEMFEERGRSRGKTFEEMVPGLAEARERKSIISDISDDSEEVDFLSEEE
;
A
#
# COMPACT_ATOMS: atom_id res chain seq x y z
N MET A 1 -49.58 -25.62 2.85
CA MET A 1 -48.35 -26.46 2.83
C MET A 1 -47.75 -26.72 1.43
N ILE A 2 -48.34 -26.24 0.36
CA ILE A 2 -47.89 -26.48 -1.05
C ILE A 2 -46.96 -25.36 -1.56
N GLN A 3 -47.00 -24.18 -0.98
CA GLN A 3 -46.20 -23.02 -1.46
C GLN A 3 -44.71 -23.05 -1.06
N TYR A 4 -44.35 -23.70 0.04
CA TYR A 4 -42.96 -23.81 0.49
C TYR A 4 -42.10 -24.81 -0.29
N ARG A 5 -42.72 -25.79 -0.92
CA ARG A 5 -42.00 -26.82 -1.68
C ARG A 5 -41.52 -26.34 -3.04
N ASN A 6 -42.21 -25.36 -3.64
CA ASN A 6 -41.82 -24.76 -4.89
C ASN A 6 -40.63 -23.76 -4.74
N TYR A 7 -40.51 -23.16 -3.56
CA TYR A 7 -39.38 -22.24 -3.30
C TYR A 7 -38.04 -22.96 -3.17
N GLN A 8 -38.03 -24.15 -2.57
CA GLN A 8 -36.81 -24.97 -2.45
C GLN A 8 -36.38 -25.54 -3.81
N HIS A 9 -37.33 -25.89 -4.68
CA HIS A 9 -37.03 -26.38 -6.02
C HIS A 9 -36.53 -25.23 -6.91
N PHE A 10 -37.10 -24.05 -6.77
CA PHE A 10 -36.67 -22.83 -7.49
C PHE A 10 -35.29 -22.37 -7.04
N LEU A 11 -34.95 -22.45 -5.75
CA LEU A 11 -33.62 -22.15 -5.22
C LEU A 11 -32.57 -23.21 -5.61
N ALA A 12 -32.97 -24.48 -5.78
CA ALA A 12 -32.08 -25.51 -6.29
C ALA A 12 -31.77 -25.31 -7.79
N GLU A 13 -32.77 -24.98 -8.61
CA GLU A 13 -32.59 -24.67 -10.04
C GLU A 13 -31.72 -23.41 -10.28
N ILE A 14 -31.82 -22.42 -9.39
CA ILE A 14 -30.95 -21.24 -9.45
C ILE A 14 -29.49 -21.59 -9.05
N LYS A 15 -29.29 -22.56 -8.16
CA LYS A 15 -27.96 -23.01 -7.76
C LYS A 15 -27.24 -23.81 -8.83
N ASP A 16 -27.96 -24.57 -9.63
CA ASP A 16 -27.37 -25.37 -10.72
C ASP A 16 -27.25 -24.58 -12.05
N ASN A 17 -27.90 -23.43 -12.16
CA ASN A 17 -27.88 -22.58 -13.34
C ASN A 17 -27.23 -21.22 -13.07
N TRP A 18 -26.20 -21.19 -12.18
CA TRP A 18 -25.23 -20.12 -12.21
C TRP A 18 -24.47 -20.25 -13.56
N VAL A 19 -25.08 -19.72 -14.58
CA VAL A 19 -24.36 -19.34 -15.79
C VAL A 19 -23.24 -18.45 -15.27
N PHE A 20 -22.00 -18.96 -15.32
CA PHE A 20 -20.80 -18.14 -15.18
C PHE A 20 -20.91 -17.03 -16.22
N VAL A 21 -21.52 -15.92 -15.86
CA VAL A 21 -21.44 -14.71 -16.69
C VAL A 21 -19.98 -14.30 -16.56
N SER A 22 -19.20 -14.76 -17.55
CA SER A 22 -17.86 -14.28 -17.79
C SER A 22 -17.94 -12.76 -17.87
N ILE A 23 -17.56 -12.08 -16.78
CA ILE A 23 -17.58 -10.63 -16.71
C ILE A 23 -16.26 -10.16 -17.29
N MET A 24 -16.30 -9.86 -18.59
CA MET A 24 -15.16 -9.23 -19.23
C MET A 24 -15.05 -7.78 -18.76
N GLU A 25 -14.07 -7.51 -17.92
CA GLU A 25 -13.80 -6.18 -17.37
C GLU A 25 -12.68 -5.50 -18.15
N HIS A 26 -12.94 -4.28 -18.63
CA HIS A 26 -11.91 -3.46 -19.27
C HIS A 26 -10.98 -2.88 -18.20
N LEU A 27 -9.68 -3.15 -18.30
CA LEU A 27 -8.68 -2.69 -17.33
C LEU A 27 -8.10 -1.33 -17.72
N CYS A 28 -7.38 -1.29 -18.81
CA CYS A 28 -6.72 -0.07 -19.27
C CYS A 28 -6.24 -0.20 -20.71
N ARG A 29 -5.79 0.93 -21.27
CA ARG A 29 -5.20 0.98 -22.58
C ARG A 29 -3.69 1.12 -22.53
N LEU A 30 -2.99 0.20 -23.16
CA LEU A 30 -1.53 0.19 -23.24
C LEU A 30 -0.98 0.87 -24.50
N PRO A 31 0.20 1.51 -24.40
CA PRO A 31 0.94 1.92 -25.58
C PRO A 31 1.31 0.72 -26.46
N LYS A 32 1.08 0.81 -27.76
CA LYS A 32 1.34 -0.29 -28.71
C LYS A 32 2.73 -0.92 -28.58
N ARG A 33 3.75 -0.09 -28.25
CA ARG A 33 5.13 -0.57 -28.04
C ARG A 33 5.30 -1.49 -26.81
N ARG A 34 4.36 -1.47 -25.87
CA ARG A 34 4.40 -2.25 -24.64
C ARG A 34 3.54 -3.51 -24.67
N ILE A 35 2.65 -3.63 -25.67
CA ILE A 35 1.81 -4.82 -25.86
C ILE A 35 2.67 -6.07 -26.04
N ALA A 36 3.72 -6.00 -26.85
CA ALA A 36 4.64 -7.11 -27.04
C ALA A 36 5.35 -7.55 -25.76
N VAL A 37 5.60 -6.60 -24.83
CA VAL A 37 6.20 -6.88 -23.53
C VAL A 37 5.21 -7.57 -22.60
N LEU A 38 3.93 -7.16 -22.63
CA LEU A 38 2.85 -7.78 -21.87
C LEU A 38 2.60 -9.23 -22.30
N ILE A 39 2.62 -9.48 -23.62
CA ILE A 39 2.45 -10.83 -24.15
C ILE A 39 3.68 -11.69 -23.86
N GLY A 40 4.88 -11.13 -24.04
CA GLY A 40 6.15 -11.82 -23.88
C GLY A 40 6.49 -12.78 -25.03
N LYS A 41 7.65 -13.39 -24.93
CA LYS A 41 8.13 -14.38 -25.91
C LYS A 41 7.27 -15.65 -25.82
N GLY A 42 6.59 -16.00 -26.89
CA GLY A 42 5.73 -17.20 -26.90
C GLY A 42 4.51 -17.12 -25.96
N GLY A 43 4.17 -15.93 -25.43
CA GLY A 43 3.08 -15.76 -24.50
C GLY A 43 3.42 -16.09 -23.02
N GLU A 44 4.69 -16.31 -22.70
CA GLU A 44 5.15 -16.67 -21.33
C GLU A 44 4.77 -15.61 -20.29
N THR A 45 5.03 -14.33 -20.60
CA THR A 45 4.72 -13.24 -19.67
C THR A 45 3.22 -13.13 -19.41
N ARG A 46 2.42 -13.27 -20.45
CA ARG A 46 0.95 -13.27 -20.32
C ARG A 46 0.49 -14.40 -19.41
N LYS A 47 0.98 -15.62 -19.62
CA LYS A 47 0.63 -16.79 -18.78
C LYS A 47 1.03 -16.59 -17.33
N MET A 48 2.25 -16.10 -17.08
CA MET A 48 2.75 -15.81 -15.73
C MET A 48 1.85 -14.79 -15.00
N ILE A 49 1.37 -13.78 -15.71
CA ILE A 49 0.44 -12.78 -15.15
C ILE A 49 -0.93 -13.41 -14.92
N GLU A 50 -1.47 -14.17 -15.86
CA GLU A 50 -2.76 -14.86 -15.76
C GLU A 50 -2.78 -15.84 -14.55
N GLU A 51 -1.69 -16.57 -14.32
CA GLU A 51 -1.53 -17.45 -13.15
C GLU A 51 -1.50 -16.68 -11.83
N ALA A 52 -0.80 -15.54 -11.78
CA ALA A 52 -0.72 -14.71 -10.58
C ALA A 52 -2.06 -14.04 -10.23
N ILE A 53 -2.83 -13.67 -11.24
CA ILE A 53 -4.11 -12.97 -11.11
C ILE A 53 -5.26 -13.94 -10.85
N GLY A 54 -5.25 -15.13 -11.47
CA GLY A 54 -6.38 -16.07 -11.47
C GLY A 54 -7.48 -15.68 -12.46
N GLY A 55 -7.10 -15.19 -13.64
CA GLY A 55 -8.03 -14.79 -14.71
C GLY A 55 -7.34 -14.75 -16.07
N LYS A 56 -8.09 -14.68 -17.14
CA LYS A 56 -7.59 -14.66 -18.51
C LYS A 56 -7.52 -13.25 -19.05
N LEU A 57 -6.37 -12.84 -19.60
CA LEU A 57 -6.18 -11.54 -20.23
C LEU A 57 -6.57 -11.58 -21.71
N ALA A 58 -7.50 -10.73 -22.10
CA ALA A 58 -7.82 -10.45 -23.49
C ALA A 58 -7.11 -9.15 -23.91
N ILE A 59 -6.22 -9.25 -24.91
CA ILE A 59 -5.38 -8.13 -25.35
C ILE A 59 -5.67 -7.85 -26.81
N ASP A 60 -6.23 -6.68 -27.11
CA ASP A 60 -6.36 -6.23 -28.49
C ASP A 60 -5.08 -5.49 -28.94
N SER A 61 -4.32 -6.15 -29.80
CA SER A 61 -3.07 -5.61 -30.33
C SER A 61 -3.27 -4.39 -31.25
N LYS A 62 -4.46 -4.16 -31.78
CA LYS A 62 -4.74 -3.02 -32.67
C LYS A 62 -5.06 -1.76 -31.92
N SER A 63 -5.96 -1.82 -30.95
CA SER A 63 -6.36 -0.70 -30.10
C SER A 63 -5.41 -0.50 -28.91
N GLY A 64 -4.84 -1.57 -28.37
CA GLY A 64 -4.05 -1.59 -27.15
C GLY A 64 -4.88 -1.76 -25.91
N ASP A 65 -6.17 -2.07 -26.06
CA ASP A 65 -7.06 -2.28 -24.93
C ASP A 65 -6.80 -3.65 -24.29
N VAL A 66 -6.76 -3.67 -22.96
CA VAL A 66 -6.58 -4.86 -22.16
C VAL A 66 -7.81 -5.06 -21.30
N SER A 67 -8.39 -6.24 -21.41
CA SER A 67 -9.54 -6.67 -20.60
C SER A 67 -9.19 -7.97 -19.89
N ILE A 68 -9.87 -8.24 -18.80
CA ILE A 68 -9.74 -9.48 -18.05
C ILE A 68 -11.07 -10.22 -18.02
N ASP A 69 -10.98 -11.52 -18.16
CA ASP A 69 -12.06 -12.47 -17.95
C ASP A 69 -11.73 -13.28 -16.70
N TRP A 70 -12.56 -13.15 -15.66
CA TRP A 70 -12.33 -13.77 -14.38
C TRP A 70 -12.80 -15.23 -14.35
N ASP A 71 -11.95 -16.12 -13.88
CA ASP A 71 -12.29 -17.51 -13.61
C ASP A 71 -12.99 -17.63 -12.23
N GLY A 72 -14.21 -17.07 -12.07
CA GLY A 72 -14.97 -17.05 -10.82
C GLY A 72 -15.10 -15.67 -10.17
N ASP A 73 -15.31 -15.64 -8.85
CA ASP A 73 -15.40 -14.39 -8.07
C ASP A 73 -14.01 -13.98 -7.58
N PRO A 74 -13.43 -12.92 -8.15
CA PRO A 74 -12.07 -12.50 -7.80
C PRO A 74 -12.02 -11.83 -6.43
N ASP A 75 -10.89 -11.99 -5.75
CA ASP A 75 -10.56 -11.21 -4.57
C ASP A 75 -10.66 -9.69 -4.88
N PRO A 76 -11.49 -8.92 -4.14
CA PRO A 76 -11.67 -7.49 -4.36
C PRO A 76 -10.35 -6.70 -4.36
N VAL A 77 -9.39 -7.07 -3.51
CA VAL A 77 -8.08 -6.40 -3.44
C VAL A 77 -7.28 -6.63 -4.72
N LYS A 78 -7.23 -7.86 -5.20
CA LYS A 78 -6.58 -8.17 -6.48
C LYS A 78 -7.23 -7.43 -7.62
N ARG A 79 -8.57 -7.38 -7.66
CA ARG A 79 -9.32 -6.66 -8.70
C ARG A 79 -8.95 -5.18 -8.77
N MET A 80 -8.70 -4.52 -7.64
CA MET A 80 -8.25 -3.13 -7.61
C MET A 80 -6.80 -2.97 -8.06
N LYS A 81 -5.91 -3.91 -7.74
CA LYS A 81 -4.47 -3.82 -8.04
C LYS A 81 -4.10 -4.19 -9.49
N ILE A 82 -4.92 -4.97 -10.17
CA ILE A 82 -4.61 -5.43 -11.53
C ILE A 82 -4.53 -4.31 -12.57
N PRO A 83 -5.44 -3.32 -12.61
CA PRO A 83 -5.29 -2.18 -13.50
C PRO A 83 -3.98 -1.42 -13.27
N GLU A 84 -3.54 -1.30 -12.02
CA GLU A 84 -2.25 -0.67 -11.66
C GLU A 84 -1.07 -1.49 -12.18
N LEU A 85 -1.10 -2.82 -11.99
CA LEU A 85 -0.09 -3.74 -12.50
C LEU A 85 0.06 -3.63 -14.03
N ILE A 86 -1.04 -3.68 -14.76
CA ILE A 86 -1.03 -3.56 -16.23
C ILE A 86 -0.54 -2.17 -16.63
N SER A 87 -0.97 -1.11 -15.94
CA SER A 87 -0.49 0.25 -16.17
C SER A 87 1.01 0.39 -15.90
N ALA A 88 1.54 -0.20 -14.84
CA ALA A 88 2.97 -0.22 -14.52
C ALA A 88 3.81 -0.84 -15.65
N ILE A 89 3.36 -1.99 -16.18
CA ILE A 89 3.98 -2.62 -17.36
C ILE A 89 3.92 -1.66 -18.55
N GLY A 90 2.78 -1.03 -18.80
CA GLY A 90 2.60 -0.03 -19.86
C GLY A 90 3.54 1.17 -19.72
N ARG A 91 3.94 1.53 -18.54
CA ARG A 91 4.80 2.66 -18.21
C ARG A 91 6.28 2.32 -18.01
N GLY A 92 6.68 1.07 -18.27
CA GLY A 92 8.08 0.72 -18.39
C GLY A 92 8.62 -0.22 -17.33
N ILE A 93 7.85 -0.57 -16.31
CA ILE A 93 8.23 -1.60 -15.34
C ILE A 93 8.23 -2.95 -16.04
N SER A 94 9.19 -3.82 -15.69
CA SER A 94 9.22 -5.19 -16.24
C SER A 94 8.07 -6.02 -15.64
N PRO A 95 7.48 -6.94 -16.40
CA PRO A 95 6.37 -7.76 -15.92
C PRO A 95 6.69 -8.56 -14.65
N GLU A 96 7.90 -9.13 -14.58
CA GLU A 96 8.38 -9.89 -13.42
C GLU A 96 8.39 -9.05 -12.12
N ARG A 97 8.70 -7.76 -12.24
CA ARG A 97 8.70 -6.83 -11.12
C ARG A 97 7.30 -6.32 -10.82
N ALA A 98 6.52 -6.04 -11.86
CA ALA A 98 5.16 -5.54 -11.73
C ALA A 98 4.24 -6.50 -10.96
N ILE A 99 4.48 -7.82 -11.03
CA ILE A 99 3.72 -8.83 -10.27
C ILE A 99 3.77 -8.58 -8.76
N LYS A 100 4.85 -7.99 -8.24
CA LYS A 100 4.94 -7.62 -6.84
C LYS A 100 3.84 -6.63 -6.40
N LEU A 101 3.21 -5.89 -7.32
CA LEU A 101 2.06 -5.04 -7.01
C LEU A 101 0.82 -5.81 -6.51
N ILE A 102 0.78 -7.14 -6.70
CA ILE A 102 -0.29 -7.97 -6.15
C ILE A 102 -0.14 -8.09 -4.64
N GLU A 103 1.08 -7.97 -4.10
CA GLU A 103 1.34 -7.96 -2.67
C GLU A 103 0.70 -6.73 -2.01
N ASP A 104 0.20 -6.90 -0.77
CA ASP A 104 -0.59 -5.85 -0.09
C ASP A 104 0.22 -4.61 0.24
N ASP A 105 1.51 -4.77 0.52
CA ASP A 105 2.41 -3.70 0.97
C ASP A 105 3.12 -2.95 -0.17
N VAL A 106 2.87 -3.33 -1.44
CA VAL A 106 3.50 -2.70 -2.60
C VAL A 106 2.52 -1.79 -3.32
N PHE A 107 2.95 -0.54 -3.55
CA PHE A 107 2.16 0.51 -4.16
C PHE A 107 2.86 1.07 -5.40
N LEU A 108 2.05 1.64 -6.30
CA LEU A 108 2.51 2.29 -7.52
C LEU A 108 2.16 3.77 -7.49
N GLN A 109 3.14 4.62 -7.74
CA GLN A 109 2.93 6.05 -7.96
C GLN A 109 3.47 6.47 -9.32
N MET A 110 2.72 7.31 -10.03
CA MET A 110 3.06 7.77 -11.38
C MET A 110 3.06 9.28 -11.45
N TYR A 111 4.08 9.85 -12.10
CA TYR A 111 4.23 11.27 -12.34
C TYR A 111 4.31 11.56 -13.84
N ASP A 112 3.54 12.52 -14.34
CA ASP A 112 3.74 13.03 -15.70
C ASP A 112 4.71 14.23 -15.65
N ILE A 113 5.88 14.06 -16.25
CA ILE A 113 6.92 15.12 -16.35
C ILE A 113 6.36 16.39 -16.99
N ARG A 114 5.34 16.27 -17.83
CA ARG A 114 4.74 17.42 -18.52
C ARG A 114 3.98 18.37 -17.60
N GLU A 115 3.51 17.89 -16.49
CA GLU A 115 2.86 18.71 -15.46
C GLU A 115 3.83 19.71 -14.84
N TRP A 116 5.12 19.32 -14.73
CA TRP A 116 6.17 20.13 -14.14
C TRP A 116 6.87 21.08 -15.13
N VAL A 117 7.09 20.61 -16.36
CA VAL A 117 7.91 21.36 -17.35
C VAL A 117 7.14 21.77 -18.60
N GLY A 118 5.84 21.48 -18.64
CA GLY A 118 5.01 21.74 -19.81
C GLY A 118 5.22 20.72 -20.93
N ARG A 119 4.51 20.93 -22.05
CA ARG A 119 4.46 19.97 -23.17
C ARG A 119 5.62 20.07 -24.15
N ARG A 120 6.65 20.88 -23.88
CA ARG A 120 7.79 21.09 -24.80
C ARG A 120 8.72 19.86 -24.79
N PRO A 121 8.96 19.20 -25.94
CA PRO A 121 9.72 17.94 -26.02
C PRO A 121 11.14 18.07 -25.45
N ASN A 122 11.81 19.19 -25.71
CA ASN A 122 13.18 19.43 -25.25
C ASN A 122 13.26 19.53 -23.72
N GLN A 123 12.30 20.16 -23.08
CA GLN A 123 12.26 20.27 -21.61
C GLN A 123 11.99 18.91 -20.97
N THR A 124 11.00 18.16 -21.52
CA THR A 124 10.74 16.79 -21.07
C THR A 124 11.97 15.89 -21.22
N ARG A 125 12.70 15.99 -22.35
CA ARG A 125 13.94 15.23 -22.56
C ARG A 125 15.03 15.62 -21.57
N ARG A 126 15.20 16.90 -21.30
CA ARG A 126 16.17 17.42 -20.33
C ARG A 126 15.84 16.92 -18.92
N MET A 127 14.57 16.98 -18.52
CA MET A 127 14.15 16.54 -17.20
C MET A 127 14.33 15.03 -17.00
N LYS A 128 14.01 14.22 -18.01
CA LYS A 128 14.34 12.79 -18.00
C LYS A 128 15.84 12.57 -17.81
N GLY A 129 16.68 13.30 -18.54
CA GLY A 129 18.12 13.20 -18.40
C GLY A 129 18.59 13.52 -16.98
N ARG A 130 17.94 14.46 -16.29
CA ARG A 130 18.21 14.76 -14.88
C ARG A 130 17.81 13.62 -13.97
N LEU A 131 16.60 13.08 -14.12
CA LEU A 131 16.11 11.95 -13.30
C LEU A 131 16.95 10.69 -13.47
N ILE A 132 17.39 10.39 -14.70
CA ILE A 132 18.22 9.23 -14.97
C ILE A 132 19.66 9.48 -14.47
N GLY A 133 20.17 10.68 -14.74
CA GLY A 133 21.56 11.03 -14.49
C GLY A 133 22.53 10.41 -15.51
N ARG A 134 23.83 10.71 -15.35
CA ARG A 134 24.87 10.13 -16.18
C ARG A 134 24.96 8.62 -15.92
N ASN A 135 24.83 7.82 -16.95
CA ASN A 135 24.84 6.35 -16.89
C ASN A 135 23.80 5.74 -15.93
N GLY A 136 22.68 6.43 -15.71
CA GLY A 136 21.62 5.95 -14.83
C GLY A 136 21.89 6.14 -13.32
N ARG A 137 23.01 6.76 -12.95
CA ARG A 137 23.50 6.82 -11.56
C ARG A 137 22.51 7.46 -10.58
N ILE A 138 21.82 8.54 -10.97
CA ILE A 138 20.87 9.20 -10.08
C ILE A 138 19.67 8.31 -9.79
N ARG A 139 19.10 7.71 -10.83
CA ARG A 139 18.00 6.73 -10.67
C ARG A 139 18.41 5.59 -9.75
N THR A 140 19.57 4.97 -10.02
CA THR A 140 20.06 3.83 -9.21
C THR A 140 20.27 4.21 -7.74
N LEU A 141 20.84 5.41 -7.47
CA LEU A 141 21.01 5.88 -6.09
C LEU A 141 19.67 6.09 -5.37
N ILE A 142 18.67 6.65 -6.06
CA ILE A 142 17.33 6.78 -5.46
C ILE A 142 16.72 5.40 -5.20
N GLU A 143 16.83 4.45 -6.14
CA GLU A 143 16.38 3.06 -5.98
C GLU A 143 17.05 2.36 -4.79
N GLU A 144 18.36 2.50 -4.64
CA GLU A 144 19.13 1.91 -3.53
C GLU A 144 18.78 2.50 -2.17
N ILE A 145 18.64 3.81 -2.09
CA ILE A 145 18.33 4.49 -0.82
C ILE A 145 16.87 4.23 -0.43
N SER A 146 15.93 4.37 -1.33
CA SER A 146 14.49 4.19 -1.03
C SER A 146 14.07 2.72 -0.92
N GLY A 147 14.73 1.82 -1.67
CA GLY A 147 14.29 0.43 -1.85
C GLY A 147 13.18 0.28 -2.91
N CYS A 148 12.81 1.37 -3.60
CA CYS A 148 11.81 1.37 -4.64
C CYS A 148 12.40 1.08 -6.01
N GLU A 149 11.55 0.68 -6.94
CA GLU A 149 11.89 0.55 -8.35
C GLU A 149 11.37 1.75 -9.14
N ILE A 150 12.21 2.33 -9.99
CA ILE A 150 11.86 3.50 -10.79
C ILE A 150 11.95 3.17 -12.28
N ALA A 151 10.87 3.38 -13.00
CA ALA A 151 10.84 3.26 -14.45
C ALA A 151 10.48 4.60 -15.10
N ILE A 152 11.20 4.98 -16.16
CA ILE A 152 10.96 6.22 -16.89
C ILE A 152 10.65 5.88 -18.34
N PHE A 153 9.38 6.02 -18.71
CA PHE A 153 8.91 5.69 -20.06
C PHE A 153 8.06 6.81 -20.64
N GLY A 154 8.34 7.20 -21.88
CA GLY A 154 7.60 8.31 -22.50
C GLY A 154 7.79 9.63 -21.71
N SER A 155 6.75 10.20 -21.18
CA SER A 155 6.75 11.36 -20.27
C SER A 155 6.40 10.97 -18.84
N THR A 156 6.28 9.69 -18.54
CA THR A 156 5.85 9.21 -17.23
C THR A 156 7.03 8.65 -16.46
N VAL A 157 7.09 8.95 -15.18
CA VAL A 157 7.94 8.32 -14.17
C VAL A 157 7.04 7.45 -13.33
N SER A 158 7.35 6.18 -13.22
CA SER A 158 6.63 5.21 -12.38
C SER A 158 7.56 4.79 -11.25
N VAL A 159 7.08 4.89 -10.03
CA VAL A 159 7.79 4.50 -8.80
C VAL A 159 6.97 3.41 -8.14
N MET A 160 7.60 2.29 -7.79
CA MET A 160 6.95 1.14 -7.19
C MET A 160 7.76 0.67 -5.98
N GLY A 161 7.10 0.45 -4.87
CA GLY A 161 7.73 -0.01 -3.64
C GLY A 161 6.77 -0.04 -2.46
N ASP A 162 7.32 -0.29 -1.29
CA ASP A 162 6.61 -0.21 -0.01
C ASP A 162 6.24 1.24 0.35
N SER A 163 5.32 1.41 1.26
CA SER A 163 4.81 2.73 1.67
C SER A 163 5.91 3.69 2.10
N ASP A 164 6.85 3.21 2.92
CA ASP A 164 7.95 4.01 3.47
C ASP A 164 8.97 4.41 2.41
N GLY A 165 9.35 3.45 1.56
CA GLY A 165 10.25 3.68 0.44
C GLY A 165 9.64 4.58 -0.60
N LEU A 166 8.33 4.40 -0.88
CA LEU A 166 7.60 5.22 -1.85
C LEU A 166 7.56 6.69 -1.43
N ALA A 167 7.34 6.99 -0.14
CA ALA A 167 7.38 8.35 0.38
C ALA A 167 8.75 9.01 0.15
N LEU A 168 9.83 8.26 0.41
CA LEU A 168 11.21 8.73 0.17
C LEU A 168 11.48 8.98 -1.32
N ALA A 169 11.15 7.99 -2.17
CA ALA A 169 11.38 8.09 -3.61
C ALA A 169 10.55 9.20 -4.24
N SER A 170 9.31 9.40 -3.78
CA SER A 170 8.41 10.47 -4.23
C SER A 170 9.02 11.85 -3.95
N THR A 171 9.46 12.08 -2.72
CA THR A 171 10.15 13.35 -2.34
C THR A 171 11.36 13.62 -3.22
N ALA A 172 12.16 12.59 -3.51
CA ALA A 172 13.33 12.74 -4.37
C ALA A 172 12.95 13.05 -5.84
N VAL A 173 11.97 12.33 -6.38
CA VAL A 173 11.49 12.54 -7.77
C VAL A 173 10.88 13.93 -7.91
N GLU A 174 10.03 14.36 -7.00
CA GLU A 174 9.41 15.69 -6.99
C GLU A 174 10.43 16.79 -6.83
N GLY A 175 11.43 16.63 -5.96
CA GLY A 175 12.53 17.57 -5.80
C GLY A 175 13.32 17.77 -7.11
N ILE A 176 13.64 16.68 -7.83
CA ILE A 176 14.34 16.78 -9.12
C ILE A 176 13.44 17.40 -10.20
N LEU A 177 12.15 17.03 -10.24
CA LEU A 177 11.18 17.60 -11.18
C LEU A 177 10.94 19.09 -10.91
N GLY A 178 10.95 19.51 -9.64
CA GLY A 178 10.88 20.91 -9.21
C GLY A 178 12.13 21.72 -9.49
N GLY A 179 13.23 21.07 -9.95
CA GLY A 179 14.45 21.76 -10.37
C GLY A 179 15.58 21.79 -9.32
N SER A 180 15.42 21.14 -8.17
CA SER A 180 16.44 21.05 -7.12
C SER A 180 17.72 20.36 -7.63
N GLU A 181 18.88 20.71 -7.07
CA GLU A 181 20.13 20.04 -7.39
C GLU A 181 20.15 18.59 -6.89
N HIS A 182 20.83 17.72 -7.63
CA HIS A 182 20.94 16.29 -7.26
C HIS A 182 21.60 16.09 -5.89
N SER A 183 22.64 16.86 -5.58
CA SER A 183 23.33 16.82 -4.29
C SER A 183 22.38 17.09 -3.12
N THR A 184 21.56 18.12 -3.24
CA THR A 184 20.58 18.50 -2.21
C THR A 184 19.51 17.42 -2.03
N VAL A 185 18.99 16.90 -3.16
CA VAL A 185 17.95 15.86 -3.12
C VAL A 185 18.48 14.56 -2.50
N LEU A 186 19.67 14.11 -2.93
CA LEU A 186 20.26 12.87 -2.40
C LEU A 186 20.63 13.00 -0.93
N PHE A 187 21.19 14.15 -0.51
CA PHE A 187 21.47 14.39 0.90
C PHE A 187 20.19 14.39 1.76
N GLY A 188 19.12 15.06 1.28
CA GLY A 188 17.82 15.04 1.95
C GLY A 188 17.28 13.60 2.08
N LEU A 189 17.34 12.83 0.99
CA LEU A 189 16.90 11.44 0.95
C LEU A 189 17.63 10.54 1.95
N GLU A 190 18.96 10.69 2.07
CA GLU A 190 19.76 9.96 3.07
C GLU A 190 19.38 10.36 4.50
N GLN A 191 19.13 11.63 4.78
CA GLN A 191 18.69 12.12 6.08
C GLN A 191 17.32 11.57 6.45
N ASP A 192 16.37 11.59 5.52
CA ASP A 192 15.02 11.08 5.74
C ASP A 192 15.03 9.57 5.95
N LYS A 193 15.84 8.81 5.19
CA LYS A 193 16.05 7.37 5.43
C LYS A 193 16.62 7.09 6.82
N LYS A 194 17.59 7.91 7.26
CA LYS A 194 18.16 7.78 8.61
C LYS A 194 17.10 8.07 9.67
N ARG A 195 16.26 9.10 9.46
CA ARG A 195 15.16 9.45 10.38
C ARG A 195 14.15 8.32 10.49
N GLN A 196 13.72 7.72 9.37
CA GLN A 196 12.82 6.56 9.37
C GLN A 196 13.41 5.39 10.16
N ARG A 197 14.68 5.02 9.92
CA ARG A 197 15.34 3.94 10.66
C ARG A 197 15.40 4.19 12.18
N LEU A 198 15.60 5.43 12.59
CA LEU A 198 15.62 5.79 14.00
C LEU A 198 14.23 5.72 14.62
N SER A 199 13.20 6.16 13.89
CA SER A 199 11.82 6.10 14.37
C SER A 199 11.32 4.65 14.49
N SER A 200 11.62 3.79 13.51
CA SER A 200 11.28 2.36 13.60
C SER A 200 11.93 1.68 14.79
N LYS A 201 13.23 1.91 15.00
CA LYS A 201 13.95 1.37 16.17
C LYS A 201 13.38 1.88 17.49
N SER A 202 12.98 3.14 17.57
CA SER A 202 12.37 3.67 18.78
C SER A 202 11.02 3.02 19.08
N LEU A 203 10.20 2.75 18.06
CA LEU A 203 8.93 2.04 18.19
C LEU A 203 9.14 0.59 18.66
N GLU A 204 10.07 -0.14 18.04
CA GLU A 204 10.44 -1.50 18.46
C GLU A 204 10.86 -1.54 19.94
N MET A 205 11.71 -0.60 20.36
CA MET A 205 12.12 -0.48 21.77
C MET A 205 10.95 -0.16 22.71
N PHE A 206 9.95 0.60 22.26
CA PHE A 206 8.72 0.85 23.03
C PHE A 206 7.86 -0.40 23.14
N GLU A 207 7.69 -1.15 22.05
CA GLU A 207 6.94 -2.40 22.04
C GLU A 207 7.61 -3.49 22.92
N GLU A 208 8.93 -3.61 22.86
CA GLU A 208 9.67 -4.53 23.73
C GLU A 208 9.53 -4.17 25.21
N ARG A 209 9.58 -2.88 25.55
CA ARG A 209 9.34 -2.40 26.93
C ARG A 209 7.89 -2.62 27.37
N GLY A 210 6.92 -2.52 26.46
CA GLY A 210 5.52 -2.84 26.73
C GLY A 210 5.25 -4.34 26.90
N ARG A 211 6.04 -5.20 26.25
CA ARG A 211 5.95 -6.67 26.37
C ARG A 211 6.73 -7.21 27.58
N SER A 212 7.84 -6.61 27.97
CA SER A 212 8.41 -6.87 29.28
C SER A 212 7.43 -6.24 30.27
N ARG A 213 6.73 -7.07 31.08
CA ARG A 213 5.92 -6.60 32.21
C ARG A 213 6.76 -5.59 33.00
N GLY A 214 6.71 -4.35 32.57
CA GLY A 214 7.24 -3.24 33.34
C GLY A 214 6.56 -3.34 34.70
N LYS A 215 7.32 -3.23 35.77
CA LYS A 215 6.79 -3.08 37.12
C LYS A 215 5.62 -2.09 36.99
N THR A 216 4.45 -2.49 37.43
CA THR A 216 3.29 -1.60 37.50
C THR A 216 3.72 -0.32 38.26
N PHE A 217 3.11 0.80 37.92
CA PHE A 217 3.43 2.07 38.61
C PHE A 217 3.41 1.91 40.13
N GLU A 218 2.57 1.02 40.64
CA GLU A 218 2.48 0.62 42.06
C GLU A 218 3.72 -0.10 42.56
N GLU A 219 4.38 -0.91 41.74
CA GLU A 219 5.66 -1.57 42.08
C GLU A 219 6.86 -0.62 41.99
N MET A 220 6.75 0.45 41.18
CA MET A 220 7.84 1.44 41.05
C MET A 220 7.87 2.49 42.14
N VAL A 221 6.73 2.71 42.83
CA VAL A 221 6.64 3.67 43.93
C VAL A 221 6.45 2.93 45.25
N PRO A 222 7.52 2.75 46.02
CA PRO A 222 7.42 2.10 47.31
C PRO A 222 6.42 2.79 48.24
N GLY A 223 5.47 2.02 48.79
CA GLY A 223 4.47 2.52 49.72
C GLY A 223 3.18 3.08 49.08
N LEU A 224 3.06 3.10 47.74
CA LEU A 224 1.83 3.56 47.08
C LEU A 224 0.64 2.63 47.30
N ALA A 225 0.87 1.32 47.32
CA ALA A 225 -0.15 0.32 47.63
C ALA A 225 -0.66 0.47 49.08
N GLU A 226 0.25 0.61 50.02
CA GLU A 226 -0.08 0.85 51.44
C GLU A 226 -0.82 2.18 51.65
N ALA A 227 -0.46 3.23 50.90
CA ALA A 227 -1.14 4.52 51.00
C ALA A 227 -2.57 4.46 50.45
N ARG A 228 -2.83 3.67 49.39
CA ARG A 228 -4.17 3.42 48.88
C ARG A 228 -5.04 2.60 49.82
N GLU A 229 -4.49 1.54 50.41
CA GLU A 229 -5.19 0.77 51.44
C GLU A 229 -5.57 1.62 52.63
N ARG A 230 -4.67 2.46 53.15
CA ARG A 230 -4.97 3.40 54.25
C ARG A 230 -6.10 4.38 53.87
N LYS A 231 -6.08 4.86 52.62
CA LYS A 231 -7.11 5.78 52.14
C LYS A 231 -8.48 5.11 52.00
N SER A 232 -8.55 3.86 51.56
CA SER A 232 -9.80 3.11 51.50
C SER A 232 -10.36 2.83 52.90
N ILE A 233 -9.52 2.44 53.85
CA ILE A 233 -9.93 2.23 55.23
C ILE A 233 -10.46 3.51 55.88
N ILE A 234 -9.85 4.67 55.56
CA ILE A 234 -10.30 5.97 56.08
C ILE A 234 -11.63 6.37 55.45
N SER A 235 -11.86 6.10 54.15
CA SER A 235 -13.15 6.38 53.52
C SER A 235 -14.28 5.51 54.11
N ASP A 236 -14.01 4.23 54.35
CA ASP A 236 -14.98 3.32 54.92
C ASP A 236 -15.36 3.72 56.36
N ILE A 237 -14.40 4.20 57.19
CA ILE A 237 -14.63 4.72 58.54
C ILE A 237 -15.42 6.06 58.51
N SER A 238 -15.22 6.89 57.48
CA SER A 238 -15.97 8.16 57.37
C SER A 238 -17.43 7.90 56.96
N ASP A 239 -17.70 6.93 56.08
CA ASP A 239 -19.04 6.55 55.65
C ASP A 239 -19.82 5.91 56.84
N ASP A 240 -19.19 5.05 57.67
CA ASP A 240 -19.79 4.47 58.85
C ASP A 240 -20.10 5.51 59.96
N SER A 241 -19.34 6.61 60.02
CA SER A 241 -19.59 7.69 60.97
C SER A 241 -20.76 8.61 60.57
N GLU A 242 -20.97 8.79 59.26
CA GLU A 242 -22.14 9.54 58.77
C GLU A 242 -23.45 8.74 58.94
N GLU A 243 -23.46 7.43 58.83
CA GLU A 243 -24.63 6.58 59.09
C GLU A 243 -25.05 6.58 60.57
N VAL A 244 -24.10 6.72 61.51
CA VAL A 244 -24.37 6.74 62.98
C VAL A 244 -24.96 8.09 63.41
N ASP A 245 -24.52 9.20 62.79
CA ASP A 245 -25.11 10.54 63.09
C ASP A 245 -26.53 10.69 62.56
N PHE A 246 -26.91 10.02 61.47
CA PHE A 246 -28.27 10.06 60.96
C PHE A 246 -29.29 9.30 61.83
N LEU A 247 -28.86 8.28 62.59
CA LEU A 247 -29.72 7.51 63.46
C LEU A 247 -29.92 8.14 64.86
N SER A 248 -29.13 9.16 65.22
CA SER A 248 -29.24 9.89 66.49
C SER A 248 -30.12 11.12 66.45
N GLU A 249 -30.64 11.55 65.27
CA GLU A 249 -31.52 12.69 65.15
C GLU A 249 -33.03 12.29 65.00
N GLU A 250 -33.41 11.01 65.08
CA GLU A 250 -34.79 10.52 65.04
C GLU A 250 -35.35 10.02 66.38
N GLU A 251 -34.81 10.34 67.55
CA GLU A 251 -35.40 10.18 68.86
C GLU A 251 -35.73 11.60 69.43
#